data_70fa13701881308598babf57d3497e84
#
_entry.id   70fa13701881308598babf57d3497e84
#
_cell.length_a   1.000
_cell.length_b   1.000
_cell.length_c   1.000
_cell.angle_alpha   90.00
_cell.angle_beta   90.00
_cell.angle_gamma   90.00
#
_symmetry.space_group_name_H-M   'P 1'
#
loop_
_entity.id
_entity.type
_entity.pdbx_description
1 polymer ?
#
loop_
_entity_poly.entity_id
_entity_poly.type
_entity_poly.pdbx_seq_one_letter_code
_entity_poly.pdbx_strand_id
1 'polypeptide(L)'
;MTLTHYLVLAAILFTVGAVGVLVRRNAIVVFMCVELMLNSVNLTLVTFARSTGTVDGQIMAFFVMVVAAAEVVIGLAIIVTIFRTRRSASVDDASLLKY
;
A
#
# COMPACT_ATOMS: atom_id res chain seq x y z
N MET A 1 -7.46 -18.07 -16.58
CA MET A 1 -6.39 -17.72 -15.64
C MET A 1 -6.40 -18.68 -14.47
N THR A 2 -5.23 -19.08 -14.03
CA THR A 2 -5.06 -20.03 -12.94
C THR A 2 -4.56 -19.32 -11.68
N LEU A 3 -4.49 -20.05 -10.58
CA LEU A 3 -3.91 -19.57 -9.32
C LEU A 3 -2.53 -18.92 -9.55
N THR A 4 -1.69 -19.59 -10.33
CA THR A 4 -0.32 -19.11 -10.61
C THR A 4 -0.31 -17.74 -11.27
N HIS A 5 -1.22 -17.49 -12.22
CA HIS A 5 -1.28 -16.19 -12.90
C HIS A 5 -1.58 -15.05 -11.92
N TYR A 6 -2.53 -15.26 -11.02
CA TYR A 6 -2.88 -14.24 -10.04
C TYR A 6 -1.76 -14.00 -9.02
N LEU A 7 -1.09 -15.08 -8.60
CA LEU A 7 0.04 -14.95 -7.67
C LEU A 7 1.23 -14.26 -8.31
N VAL A 8 1.52 -14.52 -9.57
CA VAL A 8 2.59 -13.82 -10.32
C VAL A 8 2.25 -12.34 -10.42
N LEU A 9 1.01 -12.00 -10.77
CA LEU A 9 0.59 -10.60 -10.81
C LEU A 9 0.75 -9.93 -9.46
N ALA A 10 0.33 -10.59 -8.38
CA ALA A 10 0.48 -10.05 -7.03
C ALA A 10 1.95 -9.82 -6.68
N ALA A 11 2.82 -10.77 -7.04
CA ALA A 11 4.25 -10.64 -6.80
C ALA A 11 4.86 -9.46 -7.55
N ILE A 12 4.46 -9.26 -8.79
CA ILE A 12 4.92 -8.13 -9.61
C ILE A 12 4.46 -6.81 -8.99
N LEU A 13 3.19 -6.71 -8.63
CA LEU A 13 2.65 -5.50 -8.02
C LEU A 13 3.33 -5.16 -6.70
N PHE A 14 3.55 -6.16 -5.87
CA PHE A 14 4.25 -5.97 -4.59
C PHE A 14 5.68 -5.47 -4.83
N THR A 15 6.38 -6.09 -5.77
CA THR A 15 7.76 -5.72 -6.09
C THR A 15 7.84 -4.29 -6.62
N VAL A 16 6.94 -3.89 -7.51
CA VAL A 16 6.88 -2.53 -8.03
C VAL A 16 6.65 -1.53 -6.89
N GLY A 17 5.71 -1.83 -6.00
CA GLY A 17 5.45 -0.99 -4.85
C GLY A 17 6.65 -0.88 -3.92
N ALA A 18 7.30 -2.00 -3.61
CA ALA A 18 8.48 -2.03 -2.74
C ALA A 18 9.64 -1.23 -3.32
N VAL A 19 9.91 -1.38 -4.61
CA VAL A 19 10.95 -0.60 -5.29
C VAL A 19 10.60 0.88 -5.24
N GLY A 20 9.35 1.23 -5.47
CA GLY A 20 8.91 2.63 -5.40
C GLY A 20 9.12 3.24 -4.03
N VAL A 21 8.83 2.49 -2.95
CA VAL A 21 9.07 2.97 -1.58
C VAL A 21 10.55 3.25 -1.34
N LEU A 22 11.43 2.40 -1.87
CA LEU A 22 12.87 2.54 -1.65
C LEU A 22 13.50 3.64 -2.50
N VAL A 23 12.93 3.94 -3.66
CA VAL A 23 13.55 4.83 -4.65
C VAL A 23 12.98 6.25 -4.59
N ARG A 24 11.69 6.39 -4.34
CA ARG A 24 11.02 7.70 -4.41
C ARG A 24 11.12 8.45 -3.09
N ARG A 25 11.18 9.78 -3.21
CA ARG A 25 11.26 10.67 -2.04
C ARG A 25 9.98 11.45 -1.80
N ASN A 26 9.10 11.53 -2.81
CA ASN A 26 7.83 12.22 -2.68
C ASN A 26 6.91 11.39 -1.79
N ALA A 27 6.42 11.99 -0.69
CA ALA A 27 5.62 11.29 0.30
C ALA A 27 4.32 10.74 -0.28
N ILE A 28 3.71 11.45 -1.23
CA ILE A 28 2.48 10.99 -1.87
C ILE A 28 2.76 9.75 -2.71
N VAL A 29 3.86 9.75 -3.46
CA VAL A 29 4.25 8.60 -4.28
C VAL A 29 4.60 7.40 -3.41
N VAL A 30 5.35 7.61 -2.31
CA VAL A 30 5.67 6.55 -1.34
C VAL A 30 4.38 5.95 -0.77
N PHE A 31 3.44 6.80 -0.41
CA PHE A 31 2.14 6.37 0.11
C PHE A 31 1.38 5.53 -0.91
N MET A 32 1.36 5.96 -2.16
CA MET A 32 0.72 5.20 -3.25
C MET A 32 1.39 3.84 -3.44
N CYS A 33 2.72 3.77 -3.30
CA CYS A 33 3.46 2.52 -3.40
C CYS A 33 3.10 1.55 -2.29
N VAL A 34 2.93 2.05 -1.06
CA VAL A 34 2.48 1.23 0.07
C VAL A 34 1.07 0.70 -0.19
N GLU A 35 0.18 1.54 -0.72
CA GLU A 35 -1.17 1.11 -1.08
C GLU A 35 -1.15 0.03 -2.16
N LEU A 36 -0.26 0.15 -3.13
CA LEU A 36 -0.08 -0.87 -4.16
C LEU A 36 0.37 -2.21 -3.54
N MET A 37 1.28 -2.17 -2.58
CA MET A 37 1.72 -3.35 -1.86
C MET A 37 0.57 -4.01 -1.08
N LEU A 38 -0.24 -3.21 -0.39
CA LEU A 38 -1.42 -3.71 0.32
C LEU A 38 -2.43 -4.33 -0.64
N ASN A 39 -2.64 -3.71 -1.80
CA ASN A 39 -3.54 -4.25 -2.81
C ASN A 39 -3.05 -5.60 -3.34
N SER A 40 -1.74 -5.77 -3.48
CA SER A 40 -1.17 -7.05 -3.92
C SER A 40 -1.38 -8.15 -2.87
N VAL A 41 -1.29 -7.80 -1.58
CA VAL A 41 -1.61 -8.72 -0.49
C VAL A 41 -3.08 -9.15 -0.56
N ASN A 42 -3.98 -8.20 -0.80
CA ASN A 42 -5.40 -8.50 -0.96
C ASN A 42 -5.66 -9.42 -2.14
N LEU A 43 -5.01 -9.17 -3.25
CA LEU A 43 -5.13 -10.05 -4.42
C LEU A 43 -4.70 -11.48 -4.08
N THR A 44 -3.61 -11.62 -3.32
CA THR A 44 -3.13 -12.92 -2.84
C THR A 44 -4.16 -13.61 -1.95
N LEU A 45 -4.73 -12.88 -0.98
CA LEU A 45 -5.74 -13.44 -0.06
C LEU A 45 -6.98 -13.92 -0.82
N VAL A 46 -7.49 -13.12 -1.73
CA VAL A 46 -8.67 -13.47 -2.52
C VAL A 46 -8.37 -14.65 -3.44
N THR A 47 -7.18 -14.69 -4.02
CA THR A 47 -6.75 -15.78 -4.89
C THR A 47 -6.72 -17.11 -4.13
N PHE A 48 -6.13 -17.12 -2.94
CA PHE A 48 -6.12 -18.35 -2.13
C PHE A 48 -7.50 -18.73 -1.62
N ALA A 49 -8.33 -17.77 -1.26
CA ALA A 49 -9.71 -18.04 -0.86
C ALA A 49 -10.48 -18.75 -1.97
N ARG A 50 -10.34 -18.27 -3.20
CA ARG A 50 -10.98 -18.90 -4.35
C ARG A 50 -10.43 -20.30 -4.62
N SER A 51 -9.11 -20.46 -4.49
CA SER A 51 -8.45 -21.74 -4.73
C SER A 51 -8.88 -22.81 -3.72
N THR A 52 -9.01 -22.43 -2.45
CA THR A 52 -9.38 -23.36 -1.36
C THR A 52 -10.88 -23.50 -1.19
N GLY A 53 -11.67 -22.65 -1.86
CA GLY A 53 -13.12 -22.69 -1.74
C GLY A 53 -13.67 -22.16 -0.42
N THR A 54 -12.88 -21.38 0.33
CA THR A 54 -13.30 -20.81 1.61
C THR A 54 -13.53 -19.31 1.47
N VAL A 55 -14.29 -18.73 2.42
CA VAL A 55 -14.50 -17.28 2.47
C VAL A 55 -13.55 -16.58 3.44
N ASP A 56 -12.73 -17.33 4.16
CA ASP A 56 -11.85 -16.77 5.20
C ASP A 56 -10.87 -15.75 4.61
N GLY A 57 -10.27 -16.06 3.45
CA GLY A 57 -9.37 -15.14 2.78
C GLY A 57 -10.08 -13.88 2.29
N GLN A 58 -11.34 -14.00 1.88
CA GLN A 58 -12.13 -12.84 1.46
C GLN A 58 -12.46 -11.93 2.64
N ILE A 59 -12.77 -12.51 3.79
CA ILE A 59 -13.01 -11.76 5.02
C ILE A 59 -11.75 -11.02 5.43
N MET A 60 -10.59 -11.68 5.41
CA MET A 60 -9.32 -11.04 5.71
C MET A 60 -9.02 -9.91 4.73
N ALA A 61 -9.26 -10.11 3.43
CA ALA A 61 -9.07 -9.07 2.43
C ALA A 61 -9.98 -7.87 2.73
N PHE A 62 -11.21 -8.10 3.15
CA PHE A 62 -12.11 -7.01 3.54
C PHE A 62 -11.55 -6.21 4.71
N PHE A 63 -11.05 -6.88 5.74
CA PHE A 63 -10.44 -6.18 6.88
C PHE A 63 -9.20 -5.38 6.46
N VAL A 64 -8.36 -5.94 5.59
CA VAL A 64 -7.19 -5.22 5.09
C VAL A 64 -7.62 -3.99 4.29
N MET A 65 -8.69 -4.09 3.51
CA MET A 65 -9.23 -2.94 2.77
C MET A 65 -9.73 -1.84 3.71
N VAL A 66 -10.39 -2.21 4.81
CA VAL A 66 -10.87 -1.24 5.80
C VAL A 66 -9.69 -0.54 6.47
N VAL A 67 -8.66 -1.28 6.85
CA VAL A 67 -7.44 -0.72 7.44
C VAL A 67 -6.74 0.18 6.45
N ALA A 68 -6.63 -0.24 5.18
CA ALA A 68 -6.01 0.57 4.14
C ALA A 68 -6.77 1.88 3.93
N ALA A 69 -8.11 1.84 3.94
CA ALA A 69 -8.91 3.05 3.82
C ALA A 69 -8.66 4.02 4.98
N ALA A 70 -8.57 3.50 6.21
CA ALA A 70 -8.25 4.33 7.37
C ALA A 70 -6.85 4.92 7.26
N GLU A 71 -5.88 4.15 6.79
CA GLU A 71 -4.51 4.63 6.57
C GLU A 71 -4.45 5.73 5.52
N VAL A 72 -5.25 5.63 4.46
CA VAL A 72 -5.33 6.67 3.43
C VAL A 72 -5.74 8.00 4.04
N VAL A 73 -6.78 7.99 4.86
CA VAL A 73 -7.28 9.21 5.50
C VAL A 73 -6.21 9.82 6.40
N ILE A 74 -5.62 9.00 7.29
CA ILE A 74 -4.61 9.47 8.24
C ILE A 74 -3.34 9.88 7.52
N GLY A 75 -2.87 9.07 6.57
CA GLY A 75 -1.65 9.32 5.83
C GLY A 75 -1.73 10.59 4.98
N LEU A 76 -2.84 10.79 4.30
CA LEU A 76 -3.04 12.02 3.52
C LEU A 76 -3.15 13.24 4.41
N ALA A 77 -3.78 13.12 5.59
CA ALA A 77 -3.85 14.22 6.54
C ALA A 77 -2.45 14.62 7.01
N ILE A 78 -1.59 13.65 7.31
CA ILE A 78 -0.20 13.91 7.71
C ILE A 78 0.57 14.57 6.57
N ILE A 79 0.45 14.05 5.35
CA ILE A 79 1.14 14.58 4.17
C ILE A 79 0.72 16.02 3.90
N VAL A 80 -0.58 16.31 3.97
CA VAL A 80 -1.10 17.66 3.77
C VAL A 80 -0.56 18.61 4.83
N THR A 81 -0.50 18.16 6.09
CA THR A 81 0.03 18.96 7.18
C THR A 81 1.52 19.30 6.95
N ILE A 82 2.31 18.30 6.57
CA ILE A 82 3.73 18.51 6.26
C ILE A 82 3.88 19.47 5.09
N PHE A 83 3.09 19.28 4.04
CA PHE A 83 3.14 20.14 2.85
C PHE A 83 2.82 21.59 3.19
N ARG A 84 1.78 21.81 3.99
CA ARG A 84 1.40 23.17 4.41
C ARG A 84 2.47 23.85 5.26
N THR A 85 3.15 23.08 6.10
CA THR A 85 4.17 23.59 6.99
C THR A 85 5.49 23.84 6.25
N ARG A 86 5.88 22.92 5.35
CA ARG A 86 7.18 22.93 4.67
C ARG A 86 7.10 23.30 3.19
N ARG A 87 5.90 23.32 2.62
CA ARG A 87 5.67 23.52 1.19
C ARG A 87 6.43 22.51 0.34
N SER A 88 6.62 21.29 0.88
CA SER A 88 7.29 20.19 0.22
C SER A 88 6.67 18.87 0.64
N ALA A 89 6.50 17.95 -0.32
CA ALA A 89 6.02 16.60 -0.06
C ALA A 89 7.16 15.58 0.07
N SER A 90 8.42 16.04 0.08
CA SER A 90 9.56 15.15 0.22
C SER A 90 9.66 14.60 1.64
N VAL A 91 9.86 13.29 1.77
CA VAL A 91 10.06 12.66 3.07
C VAL A 91 11.36 13.10 3.74
N ASP A 92 12.33 13.56 2.96
CA ASP A 92 13.59 14.07 3.49
C ASP A 92 13.37 15.33 4.33
N ASP A 93 12.39 16.16 3.95
CA ASP A 93 12.07 17.39 4.69
C ASP A 93 11.43 17.08 6.04
N ALA A 94 10.74 15.95 6.16
CA ALA A 94 10.17 15.52 7.44
C ALA A 94 11.24 15.17 8.46
N SER A 95 12.49 14.98 8.06
CA SER A 95 13.60 14.69 8.96
C SER A 95 13.85 15.82 9.96
N LEU A 96 13.39 17.04 9.66
CA LEU A 96 13.50 18.18 10.59
C LEU A 96 12.78 17.94 11.91
N LEU A 97 11.84 17.02 11.94
CA LEU A 97 11.15 16.65 13.19
C LEU A 97 12.07 15.90 14.16
N LYS A 98 13.20 15.41 13.69
CA LYS A 98 14.19 14.71 14.53
C LYS A 98 15.06 15.69 15.34
N TYR A 99 15.13 16.91 14.92
CA TYR A 99 15.97 17.95 15.54
C TYR A 99 15.09 19.05 16.12
#